data_645237313c724b93b794682535960fd0
#
_entry.id   645237313c724b93b794682535960fd0
#
_cell.length_a   1.000
_cell.length_b   1.000
_cell.length_c   1.000
_cell.angle_alpha   90.00
_cell.angle_beta   90.00
_cell.angle_gamma   90.00
#
_symmetry.space_group_name_H-M   'P 1'
#
loop_
_entity.id
_entity.type
_entity.pdbx_description
1 polymer ?
#
loop_
_entity_poly.entity_id
_entity_poly.type
_entity_poly.pdbx_seq_one_letter_code
_entity_poly.pdbx_strand_id
1 'polypeptide(L)'
;MDVTDYKILSQIQKKADIPLVDLANLIGLSKTACWNRLRRLEEDGVIIGKFVQLNRFSLNLPIVVFLAITVRRHSKEWVKQFQFLIDQYPEIIEAHRLTGEGADYQLKIVCSSIESYDNLQQALIERIEFNSMSTRISLSELKNINSLPIALEKTAI
;
A
#
# COMPACT_ATOMS: atom_id res chain seq x y z
N MET A 1 -18.58 14.27 1.54
CA MET A 1 -17.30 15.03 1.64
C MET A 1 -17.45 16.34 0.85
N ASP A 2 -16.91 17.43 1.39
CA ASP A 2 -16.91 18.76 0.74
C ASP A 2 -15.46 19.21 0.42
N VAL A 3 -15.31 20.37 -0.22
CA VAL A 3 -13.98 20.93 -0.57
C VAL A 3 -13.06 21.06 0.65
N THR A 4 -13.63 21.34 1.82
CA THR A 4 -12.87 21.47 3.07
C THR A 4 -12.33 20.13 3.53
N ASP A 5 -13.10 19.04 3.39
CA ASP A 5 -12.66 17.69 3.70
C ASP A 5 -11.49 17.29 2.80
N TYR A 6 -11.58 17.59 1.50
CA TYR A 6 -10.47 17.36 0.55
C TYR A 6 -9.21 18.16 0.90
N LYS A 7 -9.35 19.41 1.39
CA LYS A 7 -8.21 20.20 1.88
C LYS A 7 -7.57 19.54 3.11
N ILE A 8 -8.36 19.06 4.07
CA ILE A 8 -7.88 18.31 5.23
C ILE A 8 -7.07 17.10 4.77
N LEU A 9 -7.68 16.24 3.94
CA LEU A 9 -7.06 15.03 3.43
C LEU A 9 -5.75 15.31 2.69
N SER A 10 -5.70 16.36 1.87
CA SER A 10 -4.49 16.74 1.13
C SER A 10 -3.33 17.16 2.04
N GLN A 11 -3.60 17.68 3.22
CA GLN A 11 -2.55 18.05 4.19
C GLN A 11 -2.09 16.84 5.00
N ILE A 12 -3.03 16.06 5.54
CA ILE A 12 -2.68 14.94 6.42
C ILE A 12 -1.98 13.80 5.68
N GLN A 13 -2.26 13.57 4.39
CA GLN A 13 -1.51 12.56 3.64
C GLN A 13 -0.08 12.98 3.28
N LYS A 14 0.25 14.28 3.37
CA LYS A 14 1.63 14.78 3.24
C LYS A 14 2.37 14.73 4.57
N LYS A 15 1.68 15.02 5.66
CA LYS A 15 2.21 15.07 7.02
C LYS A 15 1.14 14.60 8.00
N ALA A 16 1.17 13.30 8.32
CA ALA A 16 0.16 12.65 9.17
C ALA A 16 0.22 13.13 10.64
N ASP A 17 1.37 13.63 11.08
CA ASP A 17 1.63 14.13 12.45
C ASP A 17 1.48 15.64 12.58
N ILE A 18 0.85 16.32 11.59
CA ILE A 18 0.58 17.75 11.67
C ILE A 18 -0.27 18.07 12.93
N PRO A 19 0.15 19.01 13.80
CA PRO A 19 -0.65 19.42 14.94
C PRO A 19 -2.02 19.94 14.51
N LEU A 20 -3.06 19.56 15.25
CA LEU A 20 -4.44 19.93 14.90
C LEU A 20 -4.66 21.44 14.78
N VAL A 21 -3.94 22.23 15.60
CA VAL A 21 -4.02 23.69 15.54
C VAL A 21 -3.46 24.21 14.22
N ASP A 22 -2.33 23.67 13.79
CA ASP A 22 -1.67 24.08 12.55
C ASP A 22 -2.52 23.68 11.33
N LEU A 23 -3.08 22.47 11.35
CA LEU A 23 -4.00 22.00 10.33
C LEU A 23 -5.25 22.90 10.23
N ALA A 24 -5.86 23.23 11.38
CA ALA A 24 -7.03 24.10 11.41
C ALA A 24 -6.73 25.49 10.84
N ASN A 25 -5.59 26.07 11.22
CA ASN A 25 -5.12 27.37 10.69
C ASN A 25 -4.89 27.34 9.18
N LEU A 26 -4.23 26.28 8.66
CA LEU A 26 -3.96 26.11 7.23
C LEU A 26 -5.23 26.05 6.38
N ILE A 27 -6.34 25.51 6.96
CA ILE A 27 -7.59 25.31 6.26
C ILE A 27 -8.59 26.45 6.48
N GLY A 28 -8.31 27.34 7.47
CA GLY A 28 -9.21 28.41 7.87
C GLY A 28 -10.40 27.94 8.71
N LEU A 29 -10.17 26.95 9.59
CA LEU A 29 -11.18 26.42 10.51
C LEU A 29 -10.81 26.68 11.96
N SER A 30 -11.83 26.65 12.86
CA SER A 30 -11.56 26.50 14.30
C SER A 30 -11.02 25.10 14.59
N LYS A 31 -10.23 24.96 15.68
CA LYS A 31 -9.69 23.66 16.14
C LYS A 31 -10.82 22.62 16.30
N THR A 32 -11.95 22.99 16.92
CA THR A 32 -13.09 22.10 17.13
C THR A 32 -13.73 21.66 15.81
N ALA A 33 -13.93 22.58 14.87
CA ALA A 33 -14.50 22.25 13.57
C ALA A 33 -13.59 21.31 12.75
N CYS A 34 -12.28 21.55 12.80
CA CYS A 34 -11.29 20.69 12.16
C CYS A 34 -11.27 19.29 12.77
N TRP A 35 -11.29 19.19 14.12
CA TRP A 35 -11.31 17.93 14.84
C TRP A 35 -12.58 17.11 14.52
N ASN A 36 -13.76 17.73 14.53
CA ASN A 36 -15.03 17.06 14.22
C ASN A 36 -15.01 16.48 12.79
N ARG A 37 -14.44 17.22 11.82
CA ARG A 37 -14.30 16.73 10.44
C ARG A 37 -13.35 15.56 10.33
N LEU A 38 -12.17 15.63 10.97
CA LEU A 38 -11.21 14.53 11.00
C LEU A 38 -11.84 13.28 11.57
N ARG A 39 -12.49 13.40 12.73
CA ARG A 39 -13.16 12.28 13.38
C ARG A 39 -14.22 11.63 12.48
N ARG A 40 -15.05 12.44 11.83
CA ARG A 40 -16.03 11.92 10.87
C ARG A 40 -15.36 11.19 9.71
N LEU A 41 -14.27 11.72 9.13
CA LEU A 41 -13.53 11.06 8.05
C LEU A 41 -12.90 9.73 8.48
N GLU A 42 -12.50 9.59 9.75
CA GLU A 42 -12.05 8.34 10.35
C GLU A 42 -13.24 7.36 10.56
N GLU A 43 -14.35 7.83 11.12
CA GLU A 43 -15.58 7.04 11.35
C GLU A 43 -16.20 6.55 10.03
N ASP A 44 -16.19 7.38 8.99
CA ASP A 44 -16.67 7.04 7.64
C ASP A 44 -15.70 6.12 6.87
N GLY A 45 -14.54 5.77 7.44
CA GLY A 45 -13.54 4.91 6.81
C GLY A 45 -12.79 5.56 5.63
N VAL A 46 -12.88 6.88 5.47
CA VAL A 46 -12.08 7.61 4.46
C VAL A 46 -10.62 7.67 4.87
N ILE A 47 -10.35 7.83 6.17
CA ILE A 47 -9.02 7.70 6.76
C ILE A 47 -8.96 6.32 7.41
N ILE A 48 -8.23 5.41 6.78
CA ILE A 48 -8.10 4.02 7.24
C ILE A 48 -6.91 3.79 8.16
N GLY A 49 -6.02 4.78 8.29
CA GLY A 49 -4.84 4.70 9.16
C GLY A 49 -3.87 5.85 8.94
N LYS A 50 -2.90 5.93 9.84
CA LYS A 50 -1.76 6.85 9.76
C LYS A 50 -0.50 6.02 9.86
N PHE A 51 0.36 6.10 8.84
CA PHE A 51 1.55 5.26 8.74
C PHE A 51 2.81 6.11 8.69
N VAL A 52 3.90 5.56 9.23
CA VAL A 52 5.23 6.15 9.14
C VAL A 52 5.93 5.53 7.94
N GLN A 53 6.51 6.37 7.08
CA GLN A 53 7.37 5.90 6.01
C GLN A 53 8.78 5.65 6.56
N LEU A 54 9.27 4.43 6.42
CA LEU A 54 10.59 4.02 6.90
C LEU A 54 11.60 3.95 5.75
N ASN A 55 12.84 4.25 6.06
CA ASN A 55 13.96 4.05 5.13
C ASN A 55 14.39 2.57 5.16
N ARG A 56 14.01 1.80 4.15
CA ARG A 56 14.32 0.37 4.04
C ARG A 56 15.83 0.07 4.02
N PHE A 57 16.64 0.97 3.50
CA PHE A 57 18.10 0.79 3.49
C PHE A 57 18.68 0.86 4.90
N SER A 58 18.19 1.78 5.73
CA SER A 58 18.59 1.86 7.15
C SER A 58 18.13 0.65 7.98
N LEU A 59 17.16 -0.10 7.47
CA LEU A 59 16.64 -1.32 8.09
C LEU A 59 17.24 -2.61 7.49
N ASN A 60 18.29 -2.48 6.66
CA ASN A 60 18.93 -3.61 5.96
C ASN A 60 17.94 -4.41 5.06
N LEU A 61 17.01 -3.72 4.40
CA LEU A 61 16.06 -4.29 3.45
C LEU A 61 16.25 -3.70 2.04
N PRO A 62 17.43 -3.86 1.42
CA PRO A 62 17.75 -3.18 0.16
C PRO A 62 17.04 -3.76 -1.06
N ILE A 63 16.61 -5.02 -1.01
CA ILE A 63 16.08 -5.74 -2.16
C ILE A 63 14.57 -5.56 -2.26
N VAL A 64 14.10 -5.12 -3.42
CA VAL A 64 12.68 -5.09 -3.78
C VAL A 64 12.46 -6.02 -4.95
N VAL A 65 11.52 -6.95 -4.80
CA VAL A 65 11.15 -7.93 -5.80
C VAL A 65 9.69 -7.76 -6.19
N PHE A 66 9.42 -7.81 -7.48
CA PHE A 66 8.07 -7.96 -8.04
C PHE A 66 7.92 -9.40 -8.54
N LEU A 67 7.12 -10.19 -7.83
CA LEU A 67 6.83 -11.58 -8.18
C LEU A 67 5.48 -11.66 -8.88
N ALA A 68 5.51 -11.97 -10.17
CA ALA A 68 4.32 -12.22 -10.98
C ALA A 68 3.99 -13.71 -10.95
N ILE A 69 2.72 -14.04 -10.69
CA ILE A 69 2.23 -15.41 -10.51
C ILE A 69 1.08 -15.66 -11.48
N THR A 70 1.10 -16.82 -12.15
CA THR A 70 -0.06 -17.34 -12.88
C THR A 70 -0.57 -18.61 -12.22
N VAL A 71 -1.89 -18.84 -12.30
CA VAL A 71 -2.55 -20.01 -11.76
C VAL A 71 -3.41 -20.67 -12.82
N ARG A 72 -3.50 -22.00 -12.79
CA ARG A 72 -4.33 -22.74 -13.76
C ARG A 72 -5.82 -22.56 -13.50
N ARG A 73 -6.21 -22.46 -12.25
CA ARG A 73 -7.62 -22.38 -11.82
C ARG A 73 -7.77 -21.50 -10.59
N HIS A 74 -8.59 -20.48 -10.70
CA HIS A 74 -8.97 -19.59 -9.59
C HIS A 74 -10.13 -20.19 -8.79
N SER A 75 -9.88 -21.26 -8.01
CA SER A 75 -10.91 -21.75 -7.09
C SER A 75 -10.98 -20.85 -5.85
N LYS A 76 -12.15 -20.81 -5.20
CA LYS A 76 -12.32 -20.03 -3.96
C LYS A 76 -11.40 -20.55 -2.84
N GLU A 77 -11.18 -21.86 -2.82
CA GLU A 77 -10.31 -22.54 -1.86
C GLU A 77 -8.85 -22.11 -2.07
N TRP A 78 -8.38 -22.11 -3.33
CA TRP A 78 -7.03 -21.67 -3.68
C TRP A 78 -6.80 -20.22 -3.26
N VAL A 79 -7.75 -19.31 -3.57
CA VAL A 79 -7.63 -17.88 -3.21
C VAL A 79 -7.55 -17.69 -1.70
N LYS A 80 -8.34 -18.43 -0.91
CA LYS A 80 -8.30 -18.37 0.56
C LYS A 80 -6.96 -18.89 1.11
N GLN A 81 -6.46 -20.01 0.57
CA GLN A 81 -5.17 -20.58 0.95
C GLN A 81 -4.02 -19.60 0.60
N PHE A 82 -4.08 -19.01 -0.58
CA PHE A 82 -3.09 -18.02 -1.02
C PHE A 82 -3.09 -16.78 -0.14
N GLN A 83 -4.28 -16.22 0.17
CA GLN A 83 -4.40 -15.09 1.07
C GLN A 83 -3.81 -15.41 2.46
N PHE A 84 -4.22 -16.53 3.03
CA PHE A 84 -3.68 -17.00 4.33
C PHE A 84 -2.16 -17.19 4.28
N LEU A 85 -1.63 -17.70 3.16
CA LEU A 85 -0.20 -17.93 2.99
C LEU A 85 0.58 -16.62 2.95
N ILE A 86 0.17 -15.66 2.10
CA ILE A 86 0.89 -14.39 1.97
C ILE A 86 0.84 -13.54 3.25
N ASP A 87 -0.22 -13.66 4.05
CA ASP A 87 -0.35 -12.97 5.34
C ASP A 87 0.66 -13.46 6.40
N GLN A 88 1.27 -14.64 6.19
CA GLN A 88 2.31 -15.18 7.09
C GLN A 88 3.71 -14.62 6.83
N TYR A 89 3.92 -13.94 5.71
CA TYR A 89 5.22 -13.43 5.28
C TYR A 89 5.24 -11.90 5.30
N PRO A 90 5.79 -11.27 6.35
CA PRO A 90 5.85 -9.81 6.46
C PRO A 90 6.71 -9.15 5.38
N GLU A 91 7.55 -9.91 4.69
CA GLU A 91 8.31 -9.47 3.52
C GLU A 91 7.42 -9.12 2.33
N ILE A 92 6.23 -9.72 2.25
CA ILE A 92 5.23 -9.44 1.21
C ILE A 92 4.42 -8.22 1.64
N ILE A 93 4.78 -7.06 1.13
CA ILE A 93 4.18 -5.78 1.55
C ILE A 93 3.01 -5.32 0.69
N GLU A 94 2.89 -5.86 -0.53
CA GLU A 94 1.74 -5.61 -1.41
C GLU A 94 1.39 -6.89 -2.18
N ALA A 95 0.10 -7.13 -2.37
CA ALA A 95 -0.42 -8.22 -3.18
C ALA A 95 -1.63 -7.75 -3.99
N HIS A 96 -1.58 -7.92 -5.29
CA HIS A 96 -2.63 -7.50 -6.21
C HIS A 96 -3.10 -8.68 -7.07
N ARG A 97 -4.41 -8.84 -7.20
CA ARG A 97 -4.99 -9.66 -8.27
C ARG A 97 -5.13 -8.78 -9.50
N LEU A 98 -4.62 -9.28 -10.62
CA LEU A 98 -4.59 -8.53 -11.88
C LEU A 98 -5.60 -9.07 -12.89
N THR A 99 -5.89 -8.28 -13.90
CA THR A 99 -6.58 -8.69 -15.12
C THR A 99 -5.69 -8.35 -16.31
N GLY A 100 -5.77 -9.15 -17.38
CA GLY A 100 -4.95 -8.99 -18.57
C GLY A 100 -3.97 -10.15 -18.76
N GLU A 101 -3.03 -9.97 -19.69
CA GLU A 101 -2.04 -10.98 -20.03
C GLU A 101 -0.83 -10.95 -19.06
N GLY A 102 -0.22 -12.10 -18.84
CA GLY A 102 1.11 -12.25 -18.23
C GLY A 102 1.12 -12.60 -16.75
N ALA A 103 0.16 -12.17 -15.95
CA ALA A 103 0.09 -12.54 -14.53
C ALA A 103 -1.33 -12.42 -13.96
N ASP A 104 -1.71 -13.36 -13.10
CA ASP A 104 -2.96 -13.33 -12.35
C ASP A 104 -2.80 -12.57 -11.03
N TYR A 105 -1.59 -12.63 -10.44
CA TYR A 105 -1.25 -11.95 -9.19
C TYR A 105 0.13 -11.32 -9.30
N GLN A 106 0.28 -10.16 -8.65
CA GLN A 106 1.55 -9.46 -8.47
C GLN A 106 1.79 -9.24 -7.00
N LEU A 107 2.93 -9.73 -6.50
CA LEU A 107 3.41 -9.45 -5.15
C LEU A 107 4.56 -8.43 -5.22
N LYS A 108 4.62 -7.54 -4.23
CA LYS A 108 5.80 -6.72 -3.95
C LYS A 108 6.42 -7.21 -2.65
N ILE A 109 7.67 -7.61 -2.73
CA ILE A 109 8.41 -8.24 -1.65
C ILE A 109 9.62 -7.36 -1.33
N VAL A 110 9.91 -7.18 -0.04
CA VAL A 110 11.07 -6.45 0.44
C VAL A 110 11.88 -7.38 1.34
N CYS A 111 13.17 -7.56 1.01
CA CYS A 111 14.02 -8.48 1.74
C CYS A 111 15.46 -7.99 1.88
N SER A 112 16.21 -8.65 2.78
CA SER A 112 17.59 -8.29 3.12
C SER A 112 18.60 -8.76 2.08
N SER A 113 18.33 -9.87 1.38
CA SER A 113 19.24 -10.49 0.42
C SER A 113 18.47 -11.30 -0.64
N ILE A 114 19.15 -11.67 -1.70
CA ILE A 114 18.62 -12.59 -2.71
C ILE A 114 18.37 -13.98 -2.11
N GLU A 115 19.22 -14.44 -1.22
CA GLU A 115 19.02 -15.71 -0.51
C GLU A 115 17.75 -15.69 0.34
N SER A 116 17.49 -14.59 1.07
CA SER A 116 16.23 -14.41 1.82
C SER A 116 15.01 -14.47 0.92
N TYR A 117 15.10 -13.87 -0.28
CA TYR A 117 14.04 -13.96 -1.28
C TYR A 117 13.84 -15.38 -1.81
N ASP A 118 14.94 -16.09 -2.12
CA ASP A 118 14.88 -17.47 -2.63
C ASP A 118 14.21 -18.40 -1.61
N ASN A 119 14.59 -18.30 -0.34
CA ASN A 119 13.97 -19.05 0.75
C ASN A 119 12.46 -18.79 0.85
N LEU A 120 12.03 -17.52 0.74
CA LEU A 120 10.61 -17.18 0.70
C LEU A 120 9.90 -17.77 -0.51
N GLN A 121 10.51 -17.69 -1.70
CA GLN A 121 9.93 -18.25 -2.91
C GLN A 121 9.76 -19.77 -2.81
N GLN A 122 10.76 -20.49 -2.29
CA GLN A 122 10.68 -21.93 -2.07
C GLN A 122 9.56 -22.29 -1.08
N ALA A 123 9.45 -21.54 0.02
CA ALA A 123 8.38 -21.74 1.00
C ALA A 123 6.98 -21.51 0.42
N LEU A 124 6.81 -20.60 -0.54
CA LEU A 124 5.54 -20.42 -1.26
C LEU A 124 5.25 -21.63 -2.18
N ILE A 125 6.25 -22.12 -2.93
CA ILE A 125 6.11 -23.25 -3.85
C ILE A 125 5.75 -24.54 -3.12
N GLU A 126 6.31 -24.76 -1.93
CA GLU A 126 6.03 -25.96 -1.13
C GLU A 126 4.59 -26.03 -0.61
N ARG A 127 3.92 -24.89 -0.45
CA ARG A 127 2.62 -24.82 0.23
C ARG A 127 1.41 -24.67 -0.66
N ILE A 128 1.61 -24.21 -1.90
CA ILE A 128 0.51 -23.97 -2.84
C ILE A 128 0.98 -24.14 -4.29
N GLU A 129 0.11 -24.69 -5.13
CA GLU A 129 0.42 -24.87 -6.55
C GLU A 129 0.27 -23.57 -7.34
N PHE A 130 1.29 -23.26 -8.14
CA PHE A 130 1.30 -22.21 -9.14
C PHE A 130 1.49 -22.79 -10.54
N ASN A 131 0.97 -22.11 -11.56
CA ASN A 131 1.25 -22.48 -12.95
C ASN A 131 2.62 -21.98 -13.38
N SER A 132 2.93 -20.72 -13.07
CA SER A 132 4.26 -20.14 -13.28
C SER A 132 4.51 -18.98 -12.32
N MET A 133 5.78 -18.70 -12.09
CA MET A 133 6.27 -17.54 -11.36
C MET A 133 7.32 -16.81 -12.19
N SER A 134 7.29 -15.49 -12.22
CA SER A 134 8.27 -14.63 -12.87
C SER A 134 8.76 -13.57 -11.92
N THR A 135 10.04 -13.63 -11.59
CA THR A 135 10.71 -12.71 -10.65
C THR A 135 11.32 -11.54 -11.39
N ARG A 136 11.06 -10.32 -10.90
CA ARG A 136 11.72 -9.09 -11.34
C ARG A 136 12.28 -8.35 -10.15
N ILE A 137 13.57 -8.08 -10.16
CA ILE A 137 14.24 -7.32 -9.10
C ILE A 137 14.27 -5.85 -9.52
N SER A 138 13.83 -4.96 -8.61
CA SER A 138 13.89 -3.53 -8.83
C SER A 138 15.34 -3.04 -8.77
N LEU A 139 15.83 -2.46 -9.86
CA LEU A 139 17.17 -1.86 -9.91
C LEU A 139 17.22 -0.50 -9.24
N SER A 140 16.13 0.26 -9.36
CA SER A 140 15.99 1.59 -8.74
C SER A 140 14.53 1.94 -8.53
N GLU A 141 14.25 2.69 -7.49
CA GLU A 141 12.92 3.24 -7.21
C GLU A 141 12.87 4.67 -7.76
N LEU A 142 12.16 4.86 -8.87
CA LEU A 142 12.07 6.16 -9.55
C LEU A 142 11.07 7.10 -8.86
N LYS A 143 10.05 6.54 -8.21
CA LYS A 143 9.02 7.30 -7.51
C LYS A 143 8.34 6.40 -6.47
N ASN A 144 8.25 6.89 -5.26
CA ASN A 144 7.52 6.24 -4.16
C ASN A 144 6.74 7.31 -3.38
N ILE A 145 5.50 7.54 -3.78
CA ILE A 145 4.62 8.52 -3.15
C ILE A 145 3.36 7.78 -2.73
N ASN A 146 3.14 7.64 -1.43
CA ASN A 146 1.96 7.00 -0.86
C ASN A 146 0.74 7.94 -0.76
N SER A 147 0.75 9.07 -1.48
CA SER A 147 -0.34 10.02 -1.51
C SER A 147 -1.26 9.76 -2.68
N LEU A 148 -2.55 9.63 -2.41
CA LEU A 148 -3.57 9.55 -3.47
C LEU A 148 -3.68 10.90 -4.19
N PRO A 149 -3.93 10.93 -5.51
CA PRO A 149 -4.12 12.15 -6.29
C PRO A 149 -5.50 12.74 -5.99
N ILE A 150 -5.62 13.43 -4.85
CA ILE A 150 -6.84 14.12 -4.47
C ILE A 150 -6.95 15.38 -5.33
N ALA A 151 -7.85 15.37 -6.30
CA ALA A 151 -8.24 16.58 -7.02
C ALA A 151 -9.08 17.44 -6.06
N LEU A 152 -8.54 18.59 -5.65
CA LEU A 152 -9.41 19.70 -5.28
C LEU A 152 -10.14 20.05 -6.57
N GLU A 153 -11.45 19.81 -6.65
CA GLU A 153 -12.21 20.14 -7.85
C GLU A 153 -11.79 21.55 -8.31
N LYS A 154 -11.22 21.60 -9.51
CA LYS A 154 -11.11 22.87 -10.22
C LYS A 154 -12.55 23.27 -10.41
N THR A 155 -13.01 24.27 -9.67
CA THR A 155 -14.25 24.99 -9.97
C THR A 155 -14.28 25.17 -11.47
N ALA A 156 -15.25 24.50 -12.13
CA ALA A 156 -15.48 24.71 -13.54
C ALA A 156 -15.66 26.20 -13.75
N ILE A 157 -14.74 26.80 -14.48
CA ILE A 157 -14.84 28.15 -15.00
C ILE A 157 -15.83 28.11 -16.15
#